data_2725537781e08e784c8d1ea1526e4bba
#
_entry.id   2725537781e08e784c8d1ea1526e4bba
#
_cell.length_a   1.000
_cell.length_b   1.000
_cell.length_c   1.000
_cell.angle_alpha   90.00
_cell.angle_beta   90.00
_cell.angle_gamma   90.00
#
_symmetry.space_group_name_H-M   'P 1'
#
loop_
_entity.id
_entity.type
_entity.pdbx_description
1 polymer ?
#
loop_
_entity_poly.entity_id
_entity_poly.type
_entity_poly.pdbx_seq_one_letter_code
_entity_poly.pdbx_strand_id
1 'polypeptide(L)'
;IRNAFTMLLCSQGTPMLLAGDEFGNTQLGNNNAYCHDDNITWLNWKHTKSEQDIFEFVKRMIAFRKQHCVLHGKEPLSMFDTKGIGIPDMSVHGTQAWRADFSNYSRMLGILLGGRYGITEDDDIYIAFNMFWEQKVFELPNPTVGKKWYPAIDTHSGEFFTLPPKKKRKRKIKPEKQLFREYLVEPRSIVVFV
;
A
#
# COMPACT_ATOMS: atom_id res chain seq x y z
N ILE A 1 -8.53 -10.17 -2.45
CA ILE A 1 -9.28 -8.90 -2.35
C ILE A 1 -8.42 -7.83 -1.69
N ARG A 2 -7.86 -8.01 -0.46
CA ARG A 2 -7.04 -7.01 0.25
C ARG A 2 -5.89 -6.45 -0.59
N ASN A 3 -5.15 -7.31 -1.32
CA ASN A 3 -4.09 -6.85 -2.23
C ASN A 3 -4.60 -5.90 -3.31
N ALA A 4 -5.75 -6.22 -3.93
CA ALA A 4 -6.34 -5.38 -4.97
C ALA A 4 -6.71 -3.99 -4.43
N PHE A 5 -7.34 -3.92 -3.26
CA PHE A 5 -7.65 -2.63 -2.62
C PHE A 5 -6.41 -1.86 -2.18
N THR A 6 -5.37 -2.55 -1.71
CA THR A 6 -4.10 -1.90 -1.37
C THR A 6 -3.44 -1.31 -2.61
N MET A 7 -3.39 -2.06 -3.73
CA MET A 7 -2.89 -1.55 -5.00
C MET A 7 -3.70 -0.33 -5.47
N LEU A 8 -5.03 -0.45 -5.52
CA LEU A 8 -5.92 0.61 -5.97
C LEU A 8 -5.76 1.90 -5.14
N LEU A 9 -5.81 1.76 -3.81
CA LEU A 9 -5.82 2.92 -2.92
C LEU A 9 -4.43 3.51 -2.63
N CYS A 10 -3.36 2.78 -2.94
CA CYS A 10 -1.99 3.30 -2.94
C CYS A 10 -1.52 3.81 -4.32
N SER A 11 -2.30 3.62 -5.38
CA SER A 11 -1.98 4.13 -6.71
C SER A 11 -2.26 5.63 -6.83
N GLN A 12 -1.53 6.29 -7.73
CA GLN A 12 -1.81 7.69 -8.10
C GLN A 12 -3.13 7.80 -8.88
N GLY A 13 -3.66 9.02 -8.97
CA GLY A 13 -4.91 9.30 -9.66
C GLY A 13 -6.15 9.05 -8.79
N THR A 14 -7.32 9.00 -9.41
CA THR A 14 -8.60 8.81 -8.70
C THR A 14 -8.95 7.32 -8.65
N PRO A 15 -9.03 6.72 -7.47
CA PRO A 15 -9.44 5.33 -7.35
C PRO A 15 -10.92 5.18 -7.73
N MET A 16 -11.22 4.16 -8.52
CA MET A 16 -12.58 3.80 -8.91
C MET A 16 -12.85 2.34 -8.55
N LEU A 17 -13.97 2.08 -7.90
CA LEU A 17 -14.42 0.74 -7.54
C LEU A 17 -15.92 0.61 -7.81
N LEU A 18 -16.37 -0.61 -8.06
CA LEU A 18 -17.79 -0.92 -8.18
C LEU A 18 -18.40 -0.97 -6.76
N ALA A 19 -19.59 -0.38 -6.60
CA ALA A 19 -20.33 -0.47 -5.34
C ALA A 19 -20.58 -1.94 -4.96
N GLY A 20 -20.22 -2.30 -3.74
CA GLY A 20 -20.29 -3.66 -3.23
C GLY A 20 -18.94 -4.41 -3.22
N ASP A 21 -17.95 -4.00 -4.04
CA ASP A 21 -16.63 -4.63 -4.02
C ASP A 21 -15.98 -4.53 -2.63
N GLU A 22 -16.26 -3.44 -1.89
CA GLU A 22 -15.75 -3.16 -0.55
C GLU A 22 -16.19 -4.18 0.52
N PHE A 23 -17.17 -4.98 0.24
CA PHE A 23 -17.58 -6.12 1.08
C PHE A 23 -17.65 -7.46 0.32
N GLY A 24 -17.04 -7.49 -0.90
CA GLY A 24 -16.90 -8.71 -1.66
C GLY A 24 -18.16 -9.17 -2.39
N ASN A 25 -19.01 -8.22 -2.81
CA ASN A 25 -20.18 -8.52 -3.64
C ASN A 25 -19.82 -9.37 -4.85
N THR A 26 -20.77 -10.19 -5.30
CA THR A 26 -20.57 -11.08 -6.44
C THR A 26 -21.80 -11.05 -7.35
N GLN A 27 -21.55 -11.06 -8.65
CA GLN A 27 -22.58 -11.21 -9.69
C GLN A 27 -22.78 -12.69 -10.09
N LEU A 28 -22.34 -13.64 -9.23
CA LEU A 28 -22.50 -15.09 -9.43
C LEU A 28 -21.90 -15.60 -10.77
N GLY A 29 -20.86 -14.94 -11.27
CA GLY A 29 -20.18 -15.25 -12.54
C GLY A 29 -20.84 -14.62 -13.77
N ASN A 30 -21.90 -13.82 -13.64
CA ASN A 30 -22.46 -13.04 -14.73
C ASN A 30 -21.51 -11.86 -15.06
N ASN A 31 -21.02 -11.80 -16.29
CA ASN A 31 -20.12 -10.75 -16.77
C ASN A 31 -20.83 -9.52 -17.37
N ASN A 32 -22.16 -9.57 -17.50
CA ASN A 32 -22.98 -8.48 -18.02
C ASN A 32 -24.33 -8.40 -17.30
N ALA A 33 -24.34 -7.76 -16.17
CA ALA A 33 -25.53 -7.59 -15.35
C ALA A 33 -26.43 -6.41 -15.75
N TYR A 34 -26.18 -5.79 -16.90
CA TYR A 34 -26.82 -4.53 -17.34
C TYR A 34 -28.35 -4.53 -17.31
N CYS A 35 -29.00 -5.62 -17.72
CA CYS A 35 -30.46 -5.72 -17.78
C CYS A 35 -31.08 -6.49 -16.61
N HIS A 36 -30.32 -6.81 -15.59
CA HIS A 36 -30.83 -7.55 -14.43
C HIS A 36 -31.35 -6.58 -13.36
N ASP A 37 -32.57 -6.80 -12.90
CA ASP A 37 -33.16 -6.15 -11.73
C ASP A 37 -33.53 -7.22 -10.69
N ASP A 38 -32.51 -7.91 -10.21
CA ASP A 38 -32.60 -9.04 -9.29
C ASP A 38 -31.36 -9.16 -8.38
N ASN A 39 -31.21 -10.28 -7.70
CA ASN A 39 -30.12 -10.55 -6.77
C ASN A 39 -28.72 -10.60 -7.41
N ILE A 40 -28.61 -10.57 -8.74
CA ILE A 40 -27.33 -10.46 -9.45
C ILE A 40 -26.77 -9.04 -9.33
N THR A 41 -27.66 -8.03 -9.34
CA THR A 41 -27.28 -6.61 -9.29
C THR A 41 -27.56 -5.96 -7.94
N TRP A 42 -28.50 -6.49 -7.15
CA TRP A 42 -28.82 -5.91 -5.86
C TRP A 42 -27.72 -6.16 -4.84
N LEU A 43 -27.40 -5.13 -4.06
CA LEU A 43 -26.41 -5.23 -2.99
C LEU A 43 -27.05 -5.87 -1.73
N ASN A 44 -26.41 -6.90 -1.22
CA ASN A 44 -26.82 -7.50 0.04
C ASN A 44 -26.11 -6.80 1.22
N TRP A 45 -26.86 -6.04 1.99
CA TRP A 45 -26.35 -5.30 3.16
C TRP A 45 -26.27 -6.15 4.44
N LYS A 46 -26.69 -7.42 4.40
CA LYS A 46 -26.53 -8.38 5.50
C LYS A 46 -25.21 -9.10 5.35
N HIS A 47 -24.16 -8.50 5.86
CA HIS A 47 -22.81 -9.02 5.69
C HIS A 47 -22.49 -10.20 6.61
N THR A 48 -21.81 -11.20 6.08
CA THR A 48 -21.14 -12.24 6.85
C THR A 48 -19.93 -11.65 7.58
N LYS A 49 -19.33 -12.39 8.53
CA LYS A 49 -18.14 -11.93 9.25
C LYS A 49 -16.98 -11.60 8.31
N SER A 50 -16.75 -12.45 7.30
CA SER A 50 -15.65 -12.24 6.34
C SER A 50 -15.87 -11.01 5.44
N GLU A 51 -17.10 -10.72 5.05
CA GLU A 51 -17.48 -9.52 4.30
C GLU A 51 -17.27 -8.27 5.15
N GLN A 52 -17.66 -8.32 6.42
CA GLN A 52 -17.43 -7.24 7.37
C GLN A 52 -15.92 -6.98 7.58
N ASP A 53 -15.08 -8.02 7.66
CA ASP A 53 -13.63 -7.88 7.79
C ASP A 53 -13.01 -7.19 6.55
N ILE A 54 -13.51 -7.50 5.34
CA ILE A 54 -13.11 -6.84 4.10
C ILE A 54 -13.56 -5.37 4.11
N PHE A 55 -14.79 -5.11 4.49
CA PHE A 55 -15.36 -3.76 4.57
C PHE A 55 -14.56 -2.86 5.51
N GLU A 56 -14.25 -3.35 6.71
CA GLU A 56 -13.41 -2.59 7.65
C GLU A 56 -11.98 -2.38 7.13
N PHE A 57 -11.42 -3.37 6.42
CA PHE A 57 -10.12 -3.20 5.75
C PHE A 57 -10.17 -2.06 4.73
N VAL A 58 -11.18 -2.03 3.85
CA VAL A 58 -11.33 -1.00 2.81
C VAL A 58 -11.54 0.38 3.43
N LYS A 59 -12.37 0.50 4.47
CA LYS A 59 -12.54 1.77 5.21
C LYS A 59 -11.21 2.31 5.73
N ARG A 60 -10.39 1.44 6.31
CA ARG A 60 -9.07 1.81 6.84
C ARG A 60 -8.09 2.19 5.73
N MET A 61 -8.14 1.51 4.57
CA MET A 61 -7.36 1.87 3.39
C MET A 61 -7.74 3.25 2.84
N ILE A 62 -9.03 3.57 2.79
CA ILE A 62 -9.50 4.90 2.38
C ILE A 62 -9.00 5.96 3.37
N ALA A 63 -9.07 5.70 4.67
CA ALA A 63 -8.55 6.59 5.69
C ALA A 63 -7.04 6.80 5.56
N PHE A 64 -6.28 5.71 5.31
CA PHE A 64 -4.85 5.76 5.07
C PHE A 64 -4.51 6.63 3.85
N ARG A 65 -5.19 6.43 2.71
CA ARG A 65 -5.01 7.27 1.52
C ARG A 65 -5.28 8.75 1.80
N LYS A 66 -6.38 9.07 2.50
CA LYS A 66 -6.71 10.44 2.89
C LYS A 66 -5.67 11.07 3.81
N GLN A 67 -5.05 10.28 4.67
CA GLN A 67 -4.01 10.75 5.60
C GLN A 67 -2.69 11.05 4.89
N HIS A 68 -2.38 10.34 3.80
CA HIS A 68 -1.10 10.42 3.09
C HIS A 68 -1.27 11.09 1.73
N CYS A 69 -0.98 12.40 1.68
CA CYS A 69 -1.16 13.21 0.47
C CYS A 69 -0.20 12.82 -0.67
N VAL A 70 0.90 12.13 -0.39
CA VAL A 70 1.82 11.59 -1.39
C VAL A 70 1.15 10.54 -2.29
N LEU A 71 0.07 9.89 -1.83
CA LEU A 71 -0.70 8.92 -2.61
C LEU A 71 -1.68 9.54 -3.61
N HIS A 72 -1.95 10.85 -3.51
CA HIS A 72 -2.92 11.56 -4.36
C HIS A 72 -2.40 12.93 -4.79
N GLY A 73 -1.16 12.96 -5.26
CA GLY A 73 -0.55 14.16 -5.86
C GLY A 73 -1.35 14.69 -7.04
N LYS A 74 -1.24 16.00 -7.32
CA LYS A 74 -1.88 16.65 -8.47
C LYS A 74 -1.07 16.48 -9.76
N GLU A 75 0.25 16.39 -9.63
CA GLU A 75 1.17 16.29 -10.75
C GLU A 75 1.62 14.84 -10.96
N PRO A 76 1.89 14.45 -12.21
CA PRO A 76 2.49 13.14 -12.51
C PRO A 76 3.83 12.97 -11.81
N LEU A 77 4.14 11.74 -11.38
CA LEU A 77 5.43 11.41 -10.80
C LEU A 77 6.51 11.38 -11.90
N SER A 78 7.65 11.99 -11.63
CA SER A 78 8.75 12.15 -12.57
C SER A 78 9.81 11.06 -12.50
N MET A 79 9.86 10.32 -11.38
CA MET A 79 10.91 9.38 -11.01
C MET A 79 12.30 10.03 -10.80
N PHE A 80 12.34 11.34 -10.59
CA PHE A 80 13.57 12.10 -10.36
C PHE A 80 13.56 12.83 -9.02
N ASP A 81 14.73 13.07 -8.46
CA ASP A 81 14.89 13.94 -7.30
C ASP A 81 14.93 15.41 -7.74
N THR A 82 13.76 15.94 -8.10
CA THR A 82 13.62 17.33 -8.56
C THR A 82 13.81 18.37 -7.46
N LYS A 83 13.82 17.94 -6.18
CA LYS A 83 13.99 18.82 -5.02
C LYS A 83 15.39 18.74 -4.38
N GLY A 84 16.27 17.85 -4.87
CA GLY A 84 17.63 17.67 -4.34
C GLY A 84 17.66 17.19 -2.89
N ILE A 85 16.71 16.33 -2.49
CA ILE A 85 16.54 15.88 -1.11
C ILE A 85 17.10 14.47 -0.85
N GLY A 86 17.73 13.87 -1.87
CA GLY A 86 18.40 12.57 -1.80
C GLY A 86 17.49 11.37 -2.11
N ILE A 87 16.21 11.60 -2.38
CA ILE A 87 15.25 10.58 -2.84
C ILE A 87 14.37 11.16 -3.95
N PRO A 88 14.00 10.38 -4.98
CA PRO A 88 13.06 10.82 -6.00
C PRO A 88 11.62 10.87 -5.46
N ASP A 89 10.73 11.47 -6.23
CA ASP A 89 9.27 11.45 -5.95
C ASP A 89 8.72 10.02 -5.97
N MET A 90 9.25 9.16 -6.86
CA MET A 90 8.98 7.73 -6.90
C MET A 90 10.23 6.96 -7.34
N SER A 91 10.43 5.76 -6.81
CA SER A 91 11.41 4.81 -7.35
C SER A 91 10.90 3.38 -7.28
N VAL A 92 11.41 2.56 -8.20
CA VAL A 92 11.05 1.14 -8.34
C VAL A 92 12.22 0.29 -7.89
N HIS A 93 11.92 -0.77 -7.14
CA HIS A 93 12.86 -1.71 -6.54
C HIS A 93 12.42 -3.15 -6.83
N GLY A 94 13.34 -4.09 -6.74
CA GLY A 94 13.05 -5.51 -6.58
C GLY A 94 12.99 -5.89 -5.10
N THR A 95 13.47 -7.08 -4.76
CA THR A 95 13.70 -7.48 -3.37
C THR A 95 14.90 -6.76 -2.75
N GLN A 96 15.83 -6.26 -3.58
CA GLN A 96 16.96 -5.43 -3.17
C GLN A 96 16.62 -3.95 -3.39
N ALA A 97 16.95 -3.12 -2.40
CA ALA A 97 16.74 -1.69 -2.50
C ALA A 97 17.52 -1.08 -3.69
N TRP A 98 16.89 -0.18 -4.43
CA TRP A 98 17.45 0.52 -5.59
C TRP A 98 17.81 -0.38 -6.79
N ARG A 99 17.39 -1.65 -6.77
CA ARG A 99 17.62 -2.61 -7.85
C ARG A 99 16.28 -3.18 -8.31
N ALA A 100 15.69 -2.53 -9.32
CA ALA A 100 14.48 -3.01 -9.95
C ALA A 100 14.77 -4.29 -10.75
N ASP A 101 13.85 -5.25 -10.69
CA ASP A 101 13.89 -6.47 -11.51
C ASP A 101 12.70 -6.46 -12.46
N PHE A 102 12.96 -6.14 -13.72
CA PHE A 102 11.97 -6.09 -14.79
C PHE A 102 11.94 -7.38 -15.63
N SER A 103 12.54 -8.46 -15.14
CA SER A 103 12.47 -9.75 -15.83
C SER A 103 11.04 -10.27 -15.89
N ASN A 104 10.71 -11.00 -16.95
CA ASN A 104 9.38 -11.62 -17.14
C ASN A 104 9.01 -12.64 -16.06
N TYR A 105 9.99 -13.09 -15.29
CA TYR A 105 9.83 -14.06 -14.20
C TYR A 105 9.67 -13.42 -12.83
N SER A 106 9.98 -12.13 -12.70
CA SER A 106 9.83 -11.42 -11.43
C SER A 106 8.36 -11.38 -11.01
N ARG A 107 8.13 -11.64 -9.74
CA ARG A 107 6.83 -11.54 -9.07
C ARG A 107 6.92 -10.67 -7.83
N MET A 108 8.03 -9.95 -7.69
CA MET A 108 8.31 -9.04 -6.58
C MET A 108 8.51 -7.64 -7.11
N LEU A 109 7.99 -6.67 -6.36
CA LEU A 109 8.11 -5.25 -6.69
C LEU A 109 8.18 -4.45 -5.39
N GLY A 110 9.10 -3.50 -5.32
CA GLY A 110 9.12 -2.46 -4.31
C GLY A 110 8.85 -1.10 -4.95
N ILE A 111 8.03 -0.28 -4.34
CA ILE A 111 7.78 1.10 -4.76
C ILE A 111 8.03 2.01 -3.57
N LEU A 112 8.93 2.99 -3.74
CA LEU A 112 9.13 4.08 -2.81
C LEU A 112 8.43 5.33 -3.34
N LEU A 113 7.69 6.02 -2.48
CA LEU A 113 7.09 7.32 -2.72
C LEU A 113 7.68 8.33 -1.74
N GLY A 114 8.29 9.38 -2.24
CA GLY A 114 8.93 10.43 -1.44
C GLY A 114 7.88 11.38 -0.84
N GLY A 115 7.72 11.36 0.48
CA GLY A 115 6.68 12.12 1.19
C GLY A 115 6.80 13.63 1.04
N ARG A 116 8.00 14.15 0.77
CA ARG A 116 8.22 15.58 0.52
C ARG A 116 7.71 16.07 -0.84
N TYR A 117 7.28 15.15 -1.71
CA TYR A 117 6.67 15.45 -3.01
C TYR A 117 5.14 15.52 -2.96
N GLY A 118 4.53 15.20 -1.83
CA GLY A 118 3.10 15.42 -1.62
C GLY A 118 2.71 16.89 -1.67
N ILE A 119 1.41 17.18 -1.71
CA ILE A 119 0.85 18.55 -1.68
C ILE A 119 1.32 19.30 -0.42
N THR A 120 1.44 18.58 0.68
CA THR A 120 2.07 19.01 1.94
C THR A 120 3.16 18.03 2.31
N GLU A 121 4.07 18.39 3.22
CA GLU A 121 5.07 17.45 3.73
C GLU A 121 4.39 16.25 4.38
N ASP A 122 4.72 15.05 3.90
CA ASP A 122 4.20 13.77 4.35
C ASP A 122 5.32 12.82 4.77
N ASP A 123 4.97 11.64 5.25
CA ASP A 123 5.92 10.55 5.45
C ASP A 123 6.27 9.90 4.09
N ASP A 124 7.50 9.38 3.98
CA ASP A 124 7.86 8.51 2.86
C ASP A 124 7.05 7.22 2.98
N ILE A 125 6.62 6.66 1.85
CA ILE A 125 5.90 5.39 1.81
C ILE A 125 6.69 4.39 0.99
N TYR A 126 6.95 3.20 1.54
CA TYR A 126 7.50 2.09 0.79
C TYR A 126 6.48 0.95 0.75
N ILE A 127 6.24 0.40 -0.43
CA ILE A 127 5.27 -0.67 -0.65
C ILE A 127 6.01 -1.87 -1.22
N ALA A 128 6.03 -2.97 -0.48
CA ALA A 128 6.62 -4.25 -0.88
C ALA A 128 5.54 -5.20 -1.37
N PHE A 129 5.59 -5.57 -2.64
CA PHE A 129 4.68 -6.52 -3.29
C PHE A 129 5.38 -7.87 -3.44
N ASN A 130 4.93 -8.88 -2.75
CA ASN A 130 5.33 -10.26 -2.97
C ASN A 130 4.17 -11.04 -3.61
N MET A 131 4.14 -11.15 -4.94
CA MET A 131 3.14 -11.93 -5.65
C MET A 131 3.59 -13.37 -5.91
N PHE A 132 4.75 -13.76 -5.36
CA PHE A 132 5.27 -15.11 -5.42
C PHE A 132 4.57 -16.02 -4.38
N TRP A 133 4.69 -17.32 -4.51
CA TRP A 133 4.06 -18.30 -3.63
C TRP A 133 4.89 -18.67 -2.39
N GLU A 134 6.09 -18.09 -2.25
CA GLU A 134 6.97 -18.22 -1.08
C GLU A 134 7.19 -16.89 -0.41
N GLN A 135 7.56 -16.90 0.86
CA GLN A 135 8.05 -15.73 1.57
C GLN A 135 9.29 -15.14 0.86
N LYS A 136 9.39 -13.83 0.82
CA LYS A 136 10.56 -13.13 0.26
C LYS A 136 11.03 -12.04 1.22
N VAL A 137 12.34 -11.98 1.39
CA VAL A 137 12.98 -10.90 2.14
C VAL A 137 13.12 -9.70 1.22
N PHE A 138 12.63 -8.56 1.66
CA PHE A 138 12.81 -7.27 1.02
C PHE A 138 13.79 -6.43 1.79
N GLU A 139 14.83 -5.95 1.11
CA GLU A 139 15.69 -4.88 1.59
C GLU A 139 14.94 -3.55 1.47
N LEU A 140 14.79 -2.84 2.57
CA LEU A 140 14.13 -1.53 2.58
C LEU A 140 15.13 -0.44 2.22
N PRO A 141 14.77 0.52 1.33
CA PRO A 141 15.63 1.65 1.03
C PRO A 141 15.91 2.48 2.29
N ASN A 142 17.04 3.16 2.33
CA ASN A 142 17.32 4.06 3.44
C ASN A 142 16.23 5.14 3.50
N PRO A 143 15.55 5.32 4.64
CA PRO A 143 14.57 6.38 4.79
C PRO A 143 15.25 7.74 4.79
N THR A 144 14.49 8.81 4.59
CA THR A 144 14.97 10.19 4.76
C THR A 144 15.70 10.35 6.09
N VAL A 145 16.79 11.11 6.09
CA VAL A 145 17.66 11.31 7.26
C VAL A 145 16.84 11.65 8.52
N GLY A 146 17.05 10.87 9.57
CA GLY A 146 16.35 11.00 10.85
C GLY A 146 14.99 10.31 10.93
N LYS A 147 14.54 9.64 9.85
CA LYS A 147 13.34 8.80 9.83
C LYS A 147 13.68 7.31 9.99
N LYS A 148 12.66 6.50 10.18
CA LYS A 148 12.72 5.02 10.27
C LYS A 148 11.49 4.44 9.62
N TRP A 149 11.61 3.27 9.03
CA TRP A 149 10.47 2.53 8.52
C TRP A 149 9.67 1.87 9.65
N TYR A 150 8.36 1.96 9.55
CA TYR A 150 7.41 1.24 10.38
C TYR A 150 6.41 0.53 9.45
N PRO A 151 6.14 -0.76 9.63
CA PRO A 151 5.04 -1.40 8.92
C PRO A 151 3.74 -0.70 9.31
N ALA A 152 2.94 -0.34 8.33
CA ALA A 152 1.66 0.32 8.51
C ALA A 152 0.50 -0.62 8.17
N ILE A 153 0.65 -1.43 7.12
CA ILE A 153 -0.39 -2.33 6.62
C ILE A 153 0.25 -3.63 6.19
N ASP A 154 -0.35 -4.75 6.57
CA ASP A 154 -0.02 -6.09 6.07
C ASP A 154 -1.29 -6.75 5.53
N THR A 155 -1.31 -7.06 4.23
CA THR A 155 -2.49 -7.65 3.60
C THR A 155 -2.66 -9.14 3.89
N HIS A 156 -1.60 -9.83 4.30
CA HIS A 156 -1.67 -11.25 4.69
C HIS A 156 -2.52 -11.41 5.94
N SER A 157 -2.19 -10.71 7.01
CA SER A 157 -2.98 -10.69 8.24
C SER A 157 -4.23 -9.82 8.14
N GLY A 158 -4.21 -8.79 7.29
CA GLY A 158 -5.20 -7.72 7.22
C GLY A 158 -5.01 -6.68 8.31
N GLU A 159 -3.86 -6.68 8.98
CA GLU A 159 -3.58 -5.75 10.07
C GLU A 159 -3.16 -4.37 9.56
N PHE A 160 -3.58 -3.37 10.33
CA PHE A 160 -3.07 -2.01 10.29
C PHE A 160 -2.36 -1.73 11.61
N PHE A 161 -1.07 -1.51 11.53
CA PHE A 161 -0.26 -1.29 12.72
C PHE A 161 -0.42 0.14 13.25
N THR A 162 -0.41 0.30 14.56
CA THR A 162 -0.44 1.62 15.19
C THR A 162 0.93 2.28 15.02
N LEU A 163 0.98 3.31 14.19
CA LEU A 163 2.20 4.08 13.98
C LEU A 163 2.50 4.98 15.20
N PRO A 164 3.77 5.13 15.58
CA PRO A 164 4.12 6.06 16.64
C PRO A 164 3.78 7.50 16.23
N PRO A 165 3.40 8.39 17.16
CA PRO A 165 3.10 9.79 16.87
C PRO A 165 4.22 10.49 16.10
N LYS A 166 3.91 11.30 15.10
CA LYS A 166 4.89 12.00 14.23
C LYS A 166 5.98 12.73 15.01
N LYS A 167 5.64 13.38 16.16
CA LYS A 167 6.62 14.02 17.06
C LYS A 167 7.62 13.05 17.67
N LYS A 168 7.23 11.81 17.96
CA LYS A 168 8.13 10.76 18.50
C LYS A 168 8.96 10.08 17.40
N ARG A 169 8.49 10.07 16.15
CA ARG A 169 9.25 9.52 15.00
C ARG A 169 10.50 10.35 14.69
N LYS A 170 10.47 11.66 14.99
CA LYS A 170 11.61 12.61 14.81
C LYS A 170 12.61 12.63 15.99
N ARG A 171 12.31 12.04 17.15
CA ARG A 171 13.26 11.97 18.26
C ARG A 171 14.24 10.83 18.02
N LYS A 172 15.55 11.08 18.27
CA LYS A 172 16.57 10.04 18.39
C LYS A 172 16.15 9.06 19.49
N ILE A 173 15.42 8.02 19.13
CA ILE A 173 15.16 6.88 20.03
C ILE A 173 16.47 6.10 20.10
N LYS A 174 16.89 5.74 21.32
CA LYS A 174 18.07 4.89 21.56
C LYS A 174 18.05 3.67 20.61
N PRO A 175 19.22 3.19 20.13
CA PRO A 175 19.34 2.26 19.01
C PRO A 175 18.78 0.85 19.21
N GLU A 176 18.03 0.60 20.26
CA GLU A 176 17.59 -0.75 20.66
C GLU A 176 16.29 -1.28 20.02
N LYS A 177 15.61 -0.55 19.16
CA LYS A 177 14.45 -1.09 18.42
C LYS A 177 14.66 -0.94 16.92
N GLN A 178 15.21 -2.00 16.37
CA GLN A 178 15.16 -2.48 14.98
C GLN A 178 14.98 -1.39 13.90
N LEU A 179 16.11 -0.95 13.38
CA LEU A 179 16.22 -0.53 12.00
C LEU A 179 15.90 -1.77 11.14
N PHE A 180 14.68 -1.88 10.66
CA PHE A 180 14.40 -2.86 9.64
C PHE A 180 15.18 -2.45 8.39
N ARG A 181 16.30 -3.08 8.13
CA ARG A 181 16.95 -3.05 6.82
C ARG A 181 16.32 -4.05 5.88
N GLU A 182 15.75 -5.10 6.46
CA GLU A 182 15.13 -6.20 5.74
C GLU A 182 13.80 -6.56 6.40
N TYR A 183 12.84 -6.96 5.60
CA TYR A 183 11.54 -7.40 6.09
C TYR A 183 11.08 -8.63 5.31
N LEU A 184 10.59 -9.64 6.03
CA LEU A 184 10.04 -10.86 5.45
C LEU A 184 8.58 -10.62 5.07
N VAL A 185 8.29 -10.63 3.77
CA VAL A 185 6.94 -10.45 3.23
C VAL A 185 6.35 -11.81 2.89
N GLU A 186 5.16 -12.08 3.42
CA GLU A 186 4.44 -13.33 3.24
C GLU A 186 4.07 -13.59 1.77
N PRO A 187 3.81 -14.86 1.37
CA PRO A 187 3.40 -15.19 0.01
C PRO A 187 2.14 -14.44 -0.40
N ARG A 188 2.08 -14.00 -1.66
CA ARG A 188 0.91 -13.34 -2.26
C ARG A 188 0.35 -12.22 -1.38
N SER A 189 1.24 -11.42 -0.82
CA SER A 189 0.89 -10.32 0.08
C SER A 189 1.61 -9.01 -0.26
N ILE A 190 1.12 -7.94 0.34
CA ILE A 190 1.68 -6.60 0.25
C ILE A 190 1.88 -6.08 1.67
N VAL A 191 3.05 -5.48 1.89
CA VAL A 191 3.32 -4.75 3.13
C VAL A 191 3.60 -3.29 2.78
N VAL A 192 2.92 -2.37 3.46
CA VAL A 192 3.12 -0.93 3.31
C VAL A 192 3.86 -0.41 4.54
N PHE A 193 4.93 0.33 4.32
CA PHE A 193 5.75 0.98 5.35
C PHE A 193 5.61 2.50 5.26
N VAL A 194 5.71 3.13 6.41
CA VAL A 194 5.67 4.59 6.57
C VAL A 194 6.84 5.07 7.42
#